data_8a3207edffd1af4e4c70f7d8772fdfa7
#
_entry.id   8a3207edffd1af4e4c70f7d8772fdfa7
#
_cell.length_a   1.000
_cell.length_b   1.000
_cell.length_c   1.000
_cell.angle_alpha   90.00
_cell.angle_beta   90.00
_cell.angle_gamma   90.00
#
_symmetry.space_group_name_H-M   'P 1'
#
loop_
_entity.id
_entity.type
_entity.pdbx_description
1 polymer ?
#
loop_
_entity_poly.entity_id
_entity_poly.type
_entity_poly.pdbx_seq_one_letter_code
_entity_poly.pdbx_strand_id
1 'polypeptide(L)'
;MKRIMYLLSLLSITMFACNISSTATPAVVTTSGVTATIPVPSEPPTASEPLQATGTPLPMTNTTCNEMSLFLDPALASGFNCQTVPEAGDPNAPGFDINPKYTEIKLTGYILSDRFFTPVIDVYPVERFSELLPEVIPTKLAALQALTAGGPTGSKGLPFLPNFNASQEFFAMYQVLPFTSGNGIRFLTQYSQFADPINNHEIFYTYQGQTPDGKYWVSAILPVSNPLLPADGKNPPNGQSWDAFNNNFTTYIAALAAQLNAQPPESYSPTIPMLDALVASITIH
;
A
#
# COMPACT_ATOMS: atom_id res chain seq x y z
N MET A 1 -34.79 24.10 -35.18
CA MET A 1 -33.82 24.30 -36.30
C MET A 1 -32.85 25.38 -35.90
N LYS A 2 -31.66 25.08 -35.41
CA LYS A 2 -30.46 25.96 -35.37
C LYS A 2 -29.24 25.05 -35.33
N ARG A 3 -28.54 25.00 -36.46
CA ARG A 3 -27.27 24.27 -36.64
C ARG A 3 -26.16 25.16 -36.06
N ILE A 4 -25.35 24.61 -35.15
CA ILE A 4 -24.11 25.24 -34.68
C ILE A 4 -22.95 24.47 -35.32
N MET A 5 -22.19 25.19 -36.16
CA MET A 5 -20.99 24.76 -36.83
C MET A 5 -19.82 24.81 -35.82
N TYR A 6 -19.10 23.71 -35.65
CA TYR A 6 -17.83 23.70 -34.95
C TYR A 6 -16.69 23.92 -35.93
N LEU A 7 -15.94 25.00 -35.75
CA LEU A 7 -14.67 25.28 -36.42
C LEU A 7 -13.57 24.40 -35.79
N LEU A 8 -12.92 23.56 -36.60
CA LEU A 8 -11.65 22.91 -36.28
C LEU A 8 -10.52 23.94 -36.38
N SER A 9 -9.81 24.17 -35.27
CA SER A 9 -8.55 24.90 -35.23
C SER A 9 -7.40 23.90 -35.16
N LEU A 10 -6.69 23.74 -36.29
CA LEU A 10 -5.39 23.00 -36.34
C LEU A 10 -4.31 23.92 -35.75
N LEU A 11 -3.67 23.47 -34.66
CA LEU A 11 -2.47 24.09 -34.12
C LEU A 11 -1.25 23.23 -34.45
N SER A 12 -0.41 23.71 -35.35
CA SER A 12 0.85 23.09 -35.74
C SER A 12 1.91 23.40 -34.69
N ILE A 13 2.48 22.37 -34.07
CA ILE A 13 3.62 22.50 -33.17
C ILE A 13 4.92 22.18 -33.94
N THR A 14 5.74 23.17 -34.13
CA THR A 14 7.10 23.06 -34.66
C THR A 14 8.07 22.61 -33.57
N MET A 15 8.75 21.50 -33.76
CA MET A 15 9.84 21.02 -32.92
C MET A 15 11.12 21.83 -33.19
N PHE A 16 11.64 22.45 -32.13
CA PHE A 16 13.03 22.93 -32.10
C PHE A 16 13.90 21.92 -31.33
N ALA A 17 14.79 21.26 -32.05
CA ALA A 17 15.84 20.46 -31.47
C ALA A 17 17.08 21.34 -31.27
N CYS A 18 17.49 21.58 -30.02
CA CYS A 18 18.80 22.13 -29.68
C CYS A 18 19.70 21.01 -29.16
N ASN A 19 20.68 20.68 -29.96
CA ASN A 19 21.75 19.74 -29.64
C ASN A 19 22.92 20.55 -29.06
N ILE A 20 23.26 20.37 -27.76
CA ILE A 20 24.46 20.96 -27.16
C ILE A 20 25.37 19.81 -26.68
N SER A 21 26.40 19.55 -27.49
CA SER A 21 27.51 18.67 -27.12
C SER A 21 28.50 19.46 -26.24
N SER A 22 28.68 19.08 -24.98
CA SER A 22 29.76 19.55 -24.12
C SER A 22 30.83 18.47 -24.01
N THR A 23 31.98 18.71 -24.67
CA THR A 23 33.21 17.93 -24.52
C THR A 23 33.94 18.40 -23.24
N ALA A 24 34.07 17.53 -22.25
CA ALA A 24 34.86 17.75 -21.04
C ALA A 24 36.28 17.18 -21.26
N THR A 25 37.28 18.05 -21.15
CA THR A 25 38.71 17.70 -21.19
C THR A 25 39.15 17.15 -19.83
N PRO A 26 39.91 16.04 -19.74
CA PRO A 26 40.40 15.53 -18.46
C PRO A 26 41.58 16.37 -17.91
N ALA A 27 41.48 16.79 -16.68
CA ALA A 27 42.58 17.42 -15.95
C ALA A 27 43.57 16.36 -15.43
N VAL A 28 44.86 16.58 -15.76
CA VAL A 28 45.98 15.79 -15.25
C VAL A 28 46.25 16.18 -13.78
N VAL A 29 46.14 15.22 -12.88
CA VAL A 29 46.50 15.39 -11.46
C VAL A 29 47.95 14.88 -11.28
N THR A 30 48.86 15.78 -10.98
CA THR A 30 50.21 15.47 -10.53
C THR A 30 50.20 15.02 -9.07
N THR A 31 50.61 13.81 -8.78
CA THR A 31 50.80 13.27 -7.43
C THR A 31 52.16 13.70 -6.89
N SER A 32 52.16 14.54 -5.84
CA SER A 32 53.32 14.76 -4.99
C SER A 32 53.37 13.67 -3.93
N GLY A 33 54.49 12.93 -3.91
CA GLY A 33 54.73 11.88 -2.93
C GLY A 33 54.96 12.43 -1.52
N VAL A 34 54.18 11.93 -0.57
CA VAL A 34 54.42 12.09 0.86
C VAL A 34 54.75 10.72 1.43
N THR A 35 55.93 10.58 1.97
CA THR A 35 56.41 9.38 2.67
C THR A 35 55.62 9.24 3.98
N ALA A 36 54.76 8.22 4.05
CA ALA A 36 54.02 7.91 5.25
C ALA A 36 54.81 6.96 6.14
N THR A 37 55.05 7.37 7.37
CA THR A 37 55.57 6.56 8.45
C THR A 37 54.49 5.55 8.89
N ILE A 38 54.84 4.26 8.89
CA ILE A 38 53.94 3.16 9.27
C ILE A 38 53.77 3.20 10.80
N PRO A 39 52.54 3.35 11.33
CA PRO A 39 52.26 3.09 12.74
C PRO A 39 52.11 1.62 13.03
N VAL A 40 52.65 1.20 14.17
CA VAL A 40 52.55 -0.15 14.76
C VAL A 40 51.09 -0.58 14.90
N PRO A 41 50.73 -1.85 14.59
CA PRO A 41 49.37 -2.31 14.74
C PRO A 41 48.90 -2.34 16.20
N SER A 42 47.89 -1.57 16.52
CA SER A 42 47.14 -1.72 17.77
C SER A 42 46.31 -2.98 17.69
N GLU A 43 46.32 -3.73 18.79
CA GLU A 43 45.52 -4.93 19.02
C GLU A 43 44.05 -4.65 18.73
N PRO A 44 43.31 -5.57 18.00
CA PRO A 44 41.89 -5.35 17.67
C PRO A 44 41.05 -5.36 18.96
N PRO A 45 40.09 -4.46 19.13
CA PRO A 45 39.16 -4.50 20.25
C PRO A 45 38.38 -5.83 20.19
N THR A 46 38.35 -6.53 21.31
CA THR A 46 37.54 -7.72 21.55
C THR A 46 36.09 -7.41 21.13
N ALA A 47 35.61 -8.12 20.12
CA ALA A 47 34.22 -8.01 19.70
C ALA A 47 33.30 -8.36 20.87
N SER A 48 32.54 -7.39 21.36
CA SER A 48 31.45 -7.64 22.27
C SER A 48 30.43 -8.54 21.54
N GLU A 49 30.20 -9.74 22.07
CA GLU A 49 29.12 -10.59 21.59
C GLU A 49 27.81 -9.81 21.54
N PRO A 50 27.04 -9.90 20.43
CA PRO A 50 25.70 -9.31 20.40
C PRO A 50 24.88 -10.01 21.47
N LEU A 51 24.29 -9.23 22.38
CA LEU A 51 23.24 -9.70 23.30
C LEU A 51 22.11 -10.29 22.45
N GLN A 52 22.13 -11.60 22.29
CA GLN A 52 21.03 -12.35 21.70
C GLN A 52 19.84 -12.22 22.65
N ALA A 53 18.89 -11.38 22.27
CA ALA A 53 17.59 -11.33 22.94
C ALA A 53 16.91 -12.68 22.74
N THR A 54 17.10 -13.60 23.69
CA THR A 54 16.37 -14.87 23.80
C THR A 54 14.97 -14.61 24.33
N GLY A 55 14.17 -13.85 23.59
CA GLY A 55 12.74 -13.87 23.72
C GLY A 55 12.22 -15.10 23.00
N THR A 56 11.70 -16.10 23.72
CA THR A 56 10.95 -17.19 23.10
C THR A 56 9.82 -16.56 22.30
N PRO A 57 9.71 -16.81 20.96
CA PRO A 57 8.60 -16.28 20.18
C PRO A 57 7.30 -16.76 20.84
N LEU A 58 6.38 -15.82 21.08
CA LEU A 58 5.04 -16.18 21.54
C LEU A 58 4.40 -17.07 20.48
N PRO A 59 3.74 -18.19 20.88
CA PRO A 59 3.13 -19.07 19.89
C PRO A 59 2.03 -18.30 19.13
N MET A 60 2.16 -18.28 17.80
CA MET A 60 1.09 -17.76 16.92
C MET A 60 -0.18 -18.58 17.13
N THR A 61 -1.31 -17.91 17.28
CA THR A 61 -2.59 -18.57 17.52
C THR A 61 -3.27 -18.86 16.16
N ASN A 62 -3.58 -20.13 15.92
CA ASN A 62 -4.40 -20.52 14.77
C ASN A 62 -5.83 -20.03 14.99
N THR A 63 -6.34 -19.24 14.06
CA THR A 63 -7.65 -18.61 14.10
C THR A 63 -8.49 -19.08 12.92
N THR A 64 -9.69 -19.59 13.16
CA THR A 64 -10.62 -20.02 12.12
C THR A 64 -11.91 -19.21 12.19
N CYS A 65 -12.39 -18.76 11.02
CA CYS A 65 -13.62 -18.00 10.85
C CYS A 65 -14.29 -18.40 9.53
N ASN A 66 -15.38 -19.15 9.61
CA ASN A 66 -16.09 -19.69 8.47
C ASN A 66 -15.14 -20.46 7.52
N GLU A 67 -15.04 -20.02 6.26
CA GLU A 67 -14.17 -20.59 5.22
C GLU A 67 -12.71 -20.13 5.31
N MET A 68 -12.35 -19.26 6.28
CA MET A 68 -11.00 -18.70 6.40
C MET A 68 -10.33 -19.12 7.70
N SER A 69 -9.03 -19.42 7.62
CA SER A 69 -8.15 -19.51 8.79
C SER A 69 -6.86 -18.72 8.56
N LEU A 70 -6.22 -18.29 9.65
CA LEU A 70 -4.96 -17.56 9.64
C LEU A 70 -4.20 -17.75 10.96
N PHE A 71 -2.91 -17.40 10.97
CA PHE A 71 -2.11 -17.32 12.20
C PHE A 71 -2.01 -15.88 12.67
N LEU A 72 -2.54 -15.61 13.86
CA LEU A 72 -2.50 -14.30 14.49
C LEU A 72 -1.32 -14.23 15.46
N ASP A 73 -0.41 -13.26 15.21
CA ASP A 73 0.65 -12.91 16.15
C ASP A 73 0.05 -12.10 17.31
N PRO A 74 0.17 -12.55 18.58
CA PRO A 74 -0.33 -11.81 19.73
C PRO A 74 0.36 -10.44 19.96
N ALA A 75 1.53 -10.21 19.35
CA ALA A 75 2.16 -8.89 19.32
C ALA A 75 1.47 -7.92 18.36
N LEU A 76 0.72 -8.44 17.37
CA LEU A 76 -0.05 -7.63 16.42
C LEU A 76 -1.44 -7.29 16.97
N ALA A 77 -2.15 -8.29 17.49
CA ALA A 77 -3.49 -8.12 18.06
C ALA A 77 -3.77 -9.20 19.12
N SER A 78 -4.53 -8.84 20.16
CA SER A 78 -4.83 -9.76 21.27
C SER A 78 -5.92 -10.78 20.94
N GLY A 79 -6.67 -10.59 19.84
CA GLY A 79 -7.75 -11.48 19.44
C GLY A 79 -8.44 -10.98 18.17
N PHE A 80 -9.62 -11.55 17.90
CA PHE A 80 -10.44 -11.20 16.75
C PHE A 80 -11.93 -11.44 17.02
N ASN A 81 -12.77 -10.77 16.24
CA ASN A 81 -14.19 -11.08 16.09
C ASN A 81 -14.41 -11.62 14.67
N CYS A 82 -15.10 -12.77 14.60
CA CYS A 82 -15.50 -13.39 13.34
C CYS A 82 -16.98 -13.13 13.11
N GLN A 83 -17.34 -12.64 11.93
CA GLN A 83 -18.73 -12.46 11.57
C GLN A 83 -18.99 -12.73 10.09
N THR A 84 -20.23 -13.10 9.81
CA THR A 84 -20.76 -13.06 8.45
C THR A 84 -21.51 -11.74 8.29
N VAL A 85 -21.04 -10.90 7.37
CA VAL A 85 -21.72 -9.65 7.00
C VAL A 85 -22.77 -9.98 5.95
N PRO A 86 -24.04 -9.61 6.17
CA PRO A 86 -25.09 -9.88 5.20
C PRO A 86 -24.90 -9.08 3.91
N GLU A 87 -25.47 -9.58 2.82
CA GLU A 87 -25.56 -8.82 1.58
C GLU A 87 -26.29 -7.50 1.81
N ALA A 88 -25.79 -6.43 1.25
CA ALA A 88 -26.35 -5.09 1.37
C ALA A 88 -26.27 -4.33 0.04
N GLY A 89 -27.11 -3.33 -0.08
CA GLY A 89 -27.20 -2.42 -1.21
C GLY A 89 -28.44 -2.67 -2.08
N ASP A 90 -29.10 -1.56 -2.46
CA ASP A 90 -30.10 -1.54 -3.53
C ASP A 90 -29.35 -1.57 -4.87
N PRO A 91 -29.84 -2.27 -5.92
CA PRO A 91 -29.22 -2.25 -7.25
C PRO A 91 -29.03 -0.84 -7.85
N ASN A 92 -29.78 0.15 -7.36
CA ASN A 92 -29.65 1.54 -7.75
C ASN A 92 -28.79 2.39 -6.80
N ALA A 93 -28.28 1.78 -5.73
CA ALA A 93 -27.39 2.47 -4.79
C ALA A 93 -26.01 2.73 -5.42
N PRO A 94 -25.25 3.71 -4.91
CA PRO A 94 -23.85 3.86 -5.28
C PRO A 94 -23.07 2.58 -5.00
N GLY A 95 -22.13 2.23 -5.90
CA GLY A 95 -21.37 0.97 -5.82
C GLY A 95 -20.57 0.75 -4.53
N PHE A 96 -20.31 1.81 -3.74
CA PHE A 96 -19.67 1.71 -2.44
C PHE A 96 -20.61 1.28 -1.31
N ASP A 97 -21.94 1.31 -1.53
CA ASP A 97 -22.96 0.81 -0.59
C ASP A 97 -23.39 -0.64 -0.91
N ILE A 98 -22.82 -1.23 -1.98
CA ILE A 98 -23.18 -2.56 -2.46
C ILE A 98 -22.09 -3.55 -2.07
N ASN A 99 -22.49 -4.60 -1.34
CA ASN A 99 -21.60 -5.73 -1.05
C ASN A 99 -22.39 -7.07 -1.09
N PRO A 100 -21.77 -8.18 -1.50
CA PRO A 100 -22.33 -9.51 -1.32
C PRO A 100 -22.35 -9.86 0.16
N LYS A 101 -22.98 -10.97 0.52
CA LYS A 101 -22.72 -11.62 1.81
C LYS A 101 -21.28 -12.08 1.84
N TYR A 102 -20.51 -11.73 2.90
CA TYR A 102 -19.08 -12.05 3.02
C TYR A 102 -18.66 -12.38 4.46
N THR A 103 -17.48 -12.98 4.61
CA THR A 103 -16.87 -13.23 5.92
C THR A 103 -15.92 -12.11 6.29
N GLU A 104 -16.05 -11.59 7.52
CA GLU A 104 -15.17 -10.57 8.09
C GLU A 104 -14.48 -11.12 9.35
N ILE A 105 -13.16 -10.95 9.44
CA ILE A 105 -12.38 -11.02 10.67
C ILE A 105 -11.97 -9.59 11.05
N LYS A 106 -12.47 -9.12 12.18
CA LYS A 106 -12.06 -7.85 12.79
C LYS A 106 -11.07 -8.12 13.91
N LEU A 107 -9.83 -7.62 13.79
CA LEU A 107 -8.80 -7.79 14.81
C LEU A 107 -9.13 -6.93 16.03
N THR A 108 -8.99 -7.50 17.24
CA THR A 108 -9.25 -6.81 18.53
C THR A 108 -7.96 -6.65 19.30
N GLY A 109 -7.83 -5.53 20.04
CA GLY A 109 -6.58 -5.19 20.70
C GLY A 109 -5.40 -5.06 19.75
N TYR A 110 -5.65 -4.53 18.57
CA TYR A 110 -4.62 -4.24 17.57
C TYR A 110 -3.60 -3.25 18.13
N ILE A 111 -2.33 -3.42 17.80
CA ILE A 111 -1.21 -2.65 18.37
C ILE A 111 -1.35 -1.12 18.21
N LEU A 112 -2.09 -0.66 17.18
CA LEU A 112 -2.40 0.76 16.97
C LEU A 112 -3.84 1.05 17.39
N SER A 113 -4.03 2.09 18.20
CA SER A 113 -5.33 2.69 18.53
C SER A 113 -5.54 4.00 17.80
N ASP A 114 -6.75 4.53 17.83
CA ASP A 114 -7.14 5.84 17.27
C ASP A 114 -6.74 5.98 15.79
N ARG A 115 -7.11 5.00 14.97
CA ARG A 115 -6.94 5.02 13.52
C ARG A 115 -8.30 5.15 12.85
N PHE A 116 -8.33 5.79 11.68
CA PHE A 116 -9.55 5.97 10.91
C PHE A 116 -10.16 4.62 10.51
N PHE A 117 -9.32 3.71 10.03
CA PHE A 117 -9.76 2.38 9.65
C PHE A 117 -9.64 1.39 10.79
N THR A 118 -10.64 0.51 10.91
CA THR A 118 -10.59 -0.68 11.76
C THR A 118 -9.76 -1.76 11.07
N PRO A 119 -8.88 -2.48 11.78
CA PRO A 119 -8.12 -3.59 11.20
C PRO A 119 -9.04 -4.78 10.90
N VAL A 120 -9.24 -5.07 9.60
CA VAL A 120 -10.15 -6.13 9.12
C VAL A 120 -9.52 -6.95 8.00
N ILE A 121 -9.98 -8.19 7.89
CA ILE A 121 -9.71 -9.10 6.76
C ILE A 121 -11.06 -9.65 6.30
N ASP A 122 -11.37 -9.41 5.04
CA ASP A 122 -12.63 -9.77 4.40
C ASP A 122 -12.43 -10.82 3.31
N VAL A 123 -13.36 -11.76 3.20
CA VAL A 123 -13.40 -12.76 2.12
C VAL A 123 -14.70 -12.61 1.36
N TYR A 124 -14.60 -12.11 0.13
CA TYR A 124 -15.74 -11.85 -0.75
C TYR A 124 -15.93 -12.98 -1.75
N PRO A 125 -17.17 -13.52 -1.94
CA PRO A 125 -17.49 -14.41 -3.05
C PRO A 125 -17.50 -13.61 -4.36
N VAL A 126 -16.56 -13.91 -5.26
CA VAL A 126 -16.34 -13.15 -6.52
C VAL A 126 -17.52 -13.22 -7.45
N GLU A 127 -18.14 -14.42 -7.60
CA GLU A 127 -19.29 -14.62 -8.48
C GLU A 127 -20.46 -13.70 -8.07
N ARG A 128 -20.88 -13.78 -6.81
CA ARG A 128 -21.98 -12.95 -6.31
C ARG A 128 -21.68 -11.47 -6.36
N PHE A 129 -20.44 -11.09 -6.05
CA PHE A 129 -20.04 -9.68 -6.12
C PHE A 129 -20.05 -9.15 -7.56
N SER A 130 -19.64 -9.98 -8.53
CA SER A 130 -19.71 -9.65 -9.96
C SER A 130 -21.14 -9.52 -10.49
N GLU A 131 -22.08 -10.32 -9.99
CA GLU A 131 -23.49 -10.17 -10.30
C GLU A 131 -24.06 -8.84 -9.81
N LEU A 132 -23.66 -8.41 -8.59
CA LEU A 132 -24.10 -7.16 -8.00
C LEU A 132 -23.48 -5.93 -8.68
N LEU A 133 -22.22 -6.03 -9.11
CA LEU A 133 -21.45 -4.94 -9.70
C LEU A 133 -20.72 -5.40 -10.99
N PRO A 134 -21.47 -5.72 -12.08
CA PRO A 134 -20.94 -6.40 -13.27
C PRO A 134 -19.87 -5.59 -14.04
N GLU A 135 -19.88 -4.27 -13.94
CA GLU A 135 -18.91 -3.41 -14.61
C GLU A 135 -17.65 -3.16 -13.74
N VAL A 136 -17.77 -3.29 -12.41
CA VAL A 136 -16.73 -2.90 -11.47
C VAL A 136 -15.87 -4.09 -11.09
N ILE A 137 -16.48 -5.16 -10.59
CA ILE A 137 -15.73 -6.29 -10.01
C ILE A 137 -14.92 -7.05 -11.06
N PRO A 138 -15.46 -7.41 -12.25
CA PRO A 138 -14.67 -8.05 -13.29
C PRO A 138 -13.47 -7.20 -13.77
N THR A 139 -13.65 -5.88 -13.82
CA THR A 139 -12.55 -4.95 -14.18
C THR A 139 -11.44 -4.95 -13.13
N LYS A 140 -11.80 -4.87 -11.83
CA LYS A 140 -10.83 -4.94 -10.72
C LYS A 140 -10.13 -6.30 -10.68
N LEU A 141 -10.87 -7.38 -10.94
CA LEU A 141 -10.34 -8.73 -10.96
C LEU A 141 -9.30 -8.90 -12.08
N ALA A 142 -9.61 -8.46 -13.28
CA ALA A 142 -8.68 -8.51 -14.40
C ALA A 142 -7.40 -7.70 -14.11
N ALA A 143 -7.55 -6.53 -13.47
CA ALA A 143 -6.41 -5.71 -13.06
C ALA A 143 -5.55 -6.43 -12.00
N LEU A 144 -6.16 -7.08 -11.00
CA LEU A 144 -5.44 -7.85 -9.99
C LEU A 144 -4.67 -9.02 -10.63
N GLN A 145 -5.32 -9.77 -11.52
CA GLN A 145 -4.70 -10.89 -12.24
C GLN A 145 -3.51 -10.43 -13.11
N ALA A 146 -3.64 -9.31 -13.80
CA ALA A 146 -2.54 -8.75 -14.56
C ALA A 146 -1.34 -8.39 -13.69
N LEU A 147 -1.57 -7.78 -12.52
CA LEU A 147 -0.52 -7.41 -11.57
C LEU A 147 0.17 -8.64 -10.95
N THR A 148 -0.59 -9.64 -10.55
CA THR A 148 -0.04 -10.88 -9.98
C THR A 148 0.71 -11.73 -11.01
N ALA A 149 0.44 -11.54 -12.30
CA ALA A 149 1.20 -12.10 -13.41
C ALA A 149 2.46 -11.28 -13.78
N GLY A 150 2.80 -10.24 -13.02
CA GLY A 150 3.98 -9.40 -13.25
C GLY A 150 3.74 -8.23 -14.22
N GLY A 151 2.49 -7.89 -14.49
CA GLY A 151 2.14 -6.70 -15.26
C GLY A 151 2.52 -5.40 -14.53
N PRO A 152 2.65 -4.29 -15.28
CA PRO A 152 3.04 -3.00 -14.70
C PRO A 152 1.93 -2.42 -13.83
N THR A 153 2.31 -1.70 -12.77
CA THR A 153 1.39 -0.88 -12.00
C THR A 153 0.89 0.29 -12.86
N GLY A 154 -0.44 0.41 -12.97
CA GLY A 154 -1.04 1.51 -13.74
C GLY A 154 -0.96 2.85 -12.99
N SER A 155 -1.23 3.94 -13.74
CA SER A 155 -1.32 5.29 -13.17
C SER A 155 -2.68 5.61 -12.52
N LYS A 156 -3.66 4.71 -12.63
CA LYS A 156 -5.05 4.92 -12.17
C LYS A 156 -5.37 4.33 -10.80
N GLY A 157 -4.35 4.02 -10.00
CA GLY A 157 -4.50 3.30 -8.74
C GLY A 157 -4.46 1.78 -8.92
N LEU A 158 -4.46 1.07 -7.80
CA LEU A 158 -4.40 -0.39 -7.73
C LEU A 158 -5.81 -0.96 -7.42
N PRO A 159 -6.13 -2.18 -7.89
CA PRO A 159 -7.40 -2.81 -7.57
C PRO A 159 -7.55 -2.98 -6.06
N PHE A 160 -8.71 -2.62 -5.55
CA PHE A 160 -8.98 -2.58 -4.12
C PHE A 160 -10.45 -2.87 -3.84
N LEU A 161 -10.72 -3.65 -2.81
CA LEU A 161 -12.01 -3.86 -2.17
C LEU A 161 -11.87 -3.61 -0.66
N PRO A 162 -12.95 -3.16 0.00
CA PRO A 162 -14.26 -2.77 -0.54
C PRO A 162 -14.21 -1.51 -1.42
N ASN A 163 -15.31 -1.19 -2.08
CA ASN A 163 -15.42 0.09 -2.77
C ASN A 163 -15.59 1.22 -1.74
N PHE A 164 -14.81 2.29 -1.84
CA PHE A 164 -14.97 3.49 -1.02
C PHE A 164 -15.58 4.64 -1.82
N ASN A 165 -16.34 5.50 -1.14
CA ASN A 165 -16.74 6.81 -1.69
C ASN A 165 -15.57 7.80 -1.55
N ALA A 166 -14.43 7.43 -2.06
CA ALA A 166 -13.18 8.19 -1.99
C ALA A 166 -12.21 7.70 -3.07
N SER A 167 -11.23 8.52 -3.41
CA SER A 167 -10.16 8.17 -4.34
C SER A 167 -8.96 7.58 -3.61
N GLN A 168 -8.27 6.64 -4.25
CA GLN A 168 -6.95 6.20 -3.82
C GLN A 168 -5.94 7.32 -4.12
N GLU A 169 -5.37 7.93 -3.08
CA GLU A 169 -4.49 9.09 -3.25
C GLU A 169 -3.09 8.71 -3.73
N PHE A 170 -2.58 7.58 -3.27
CA PHE A 170 -1.25 7.07 -3.62
C PHE A 170 -1.15 5.58 -3.38
N PHE A 171 -0.03 4.99 -3.77
CA PHE A 171 0.44 3.72 -3.24
C PHE A 171 1.95 3.73 -3.03
N ALA A 172 2.39 3.01 -2.01
CA ALA A 172 3.80 2.77 -1.69
C ALA A 172 4.01 1.33 -1.23
N MET A 173 5.27 0.88 -1.16
CA MET A 173 5.63 -0.45 -0.68
C MET A 173 4.91 -1.58 -1.42
N TYR A 174 4.61 -1.38 -2.72
CA TYR A 174 3.95 -2.38 -3.57
C TYR A 174 4.79 -3.65 -3.69
N GLN A 175 4.12 -4.80 -3.55
CA GLN A 175 4.72 -6.11 -3.79
C GLN A 175 3.66 -7.13 -4.17
N VAL A 176 3.99 -8.06 -5.08
CA VAL A 176 3.22 -9.29 -5.27
C VAL A 176 3.56 -10.23 -4.13
N LEU A 177 2.55 -10.71 -3.42
CA LEU A 177 2.71 -11.52 -2.22
C LEU A 177 1.76 -12.72 -2.29
N PRO A 178 2.27 -13.97 -2.30
CA PRO A 178 1.43 -15.15 -2.20
C PRO A 178 0.88 -15.31 -0.77
N PHE A 179 -0.31 -15.89 -0.65
CA PHE A 179 -0.86 -16.42 0.59
C PHE A 179 -1.13 -17.92 0.44
N THR A 180 -1.40 -18.64 1.53
CA THR A 180 -1.50 -20.11 1.50
C THR A 180 -2.47 -20.62 0.43
N SER A 181 -3.60 -19.95 0.22
CA SER A 181 -4.64 -20.36 -0.73
C SER A 181 -4.69 -19.53 -2.02
N GLY A 182 -3.64 -18.77 -2.36
CA GLY A 182 -3.67 -17.97 -3.58
C GLY A 182 -2.52 -16.98 -3.74
N ASN A 183 -2.79 -15.94 -4.54
CA ASN A 183 -1.81 -14.88 -4.79
C ASN A 183 -2.50 -13.51 -4.81
N GLY A 184 -1.73 -12.47 -4.52
CA GLY A 184 -2.24 -11.12 -4.50
C GLY A 184 -1.14 -10.07 -4.51
N ILE A 185 -1.54 -8.85 -4.20
CA ILE A 185 -0.66 -7.69 -4.06
C ILE A 185 -0.84 -7.06 -2.69
N ARG A 186 0.23 -6.56 -2.11
CA ARG A 186 0.16 -5.69 -0.95
C ARG A 186 0.70 -4.31 -1.29
N PHE A 187 0.17 -3.29 -0.65
CA PHE A 187 0.66 -1.92 -0.76
C PHE A 187 0.16 -1.08 0.42
N LEU A 188 0.79 0.06 0.62
CA LEU A 188 0.32 1.10 1.54
C LEU A 188 -0.47 2.13 0.75
N THR A 189 -1.55 2.65 1.35
CA THR A 189 -2.40 3.66 0.71
C THR A 189 -3.17 4.48 1.73
N GLN A 190 -3.78 5.55 1.27
CA GLN A 190 -4.79 6.36 1.93
C GLN A 190 -5.87 6.70 0.92
N TYR A 191 -7.11 6.74 1.35
CA TYR A 191 -8.25 7.15 0.55
C TYR A 191 -8.79 8.47 1.08
N SER A 192 -9.11 9.41 0.19
CA SER A 192 -9.74 10.67 0.56
C SER A 192 -10.72 11.16 -0.52
N GLN A 193 -11.64 12.04 -0.10
CA GLN A 193 -12.54 12.77 -1.01
C GLN A 193 -11.94 14.09 -1.50
N PHE A 194 -10.83 14.51 -0.91
CA PHE A 194 -10.14 15.76 -1.20
C PHE A 194 -8.64 15.52 -1.22
N ALA A 195 -7.88 16.51 -1.70
CA ALA A 195 -6.43 16.51 -1.60
C ALA A 195 -6.01 16.73 -0.12
N ASP A 196 -5.80 15.62 0.60
CA ASP A 196 -5.41 15.63 2.01
C ASP A 196 -3.96 15.19 2.22
N PRO A 197 -3.26 15.73 3.23
CA PRO A 197 -1.95 15.23 3.60
C PRO A 197 -2.02 13.76 4.02
N ILE A 198 -1.10 12.95 3.48
CA ILE A 198 -0.96 11.57 3.93
C ILE A 198 -0.46 11.56 5.36
N ASN A 199 -1.12 10.79 6.23
CA ASN A 199 -0.95 10.88 7.66
C ASN A 199 -1.12 9.55 8.38
N ASN A 200 -0.62 9.47 9.62
CA ASN A 200 -0.64 8.26 10.44
C ASN A 200 -2.04 7.86 10.94
N HIS A 201 -3.03 8.74 10.91
CA HIS A 201 -4.39 8.41 11.31
C HIS A 201 -5.14 7.60 10.24
N GLU A 202 -4.84 7.85 8.96
CA GLU A 202 -5.61 7.34 7.83
C GLU A 202 -4.86 6.36 6.94
N ILE A 203 -3.51 6.34 6.96
CA ILE A 203 -2.72 5.39 6.17
C ILE A 203 -2.94 3.95 6.64
N PHE A 204 -3.02 3.03 5.70
CA PHE A 204 -3.09 1.61 6.00
C PHE A 204 -2.31 0.76 5.01
N TYR A 205 -1.86 -0.40 5.49
CA TYR A 205 -1.46 -1.53 4.68
C TYR A 205 -2.71 -2.22 4.15
N THR A 206 -2.72 -2.52 2.87
CA THR A 206 -3.76 -3.38 2.30
C THR A 206 -3.15 -4.55 1.57
N TYR A 207 -3.88 -5.65 1.61
CA TYR A 207 -3.68 -6.83 0.77
C TYR A 207 -4.91 -7.06 -0.08
N GLN A 208 -4.70 -7.36 -1.37
CA GLN A 208 -5.77 -7.68 -2.31
C GLN A 208 -5.36 -8.95 -3.04
N GLY A 209 -6.04 -10.06 -2.78
CA GLY A 209 -5.67 -11.36 -3.30
C GLY A 209 -6.85 -12.16 -3.83
N GLN A 210 -6.56 -13.20 -4.61
CA GLN A 210 -7.55 -14.09 -5.18
C GLN A 210 -7.12 -15.55 -5.03
N THR A 211 -8.10 -16.44 -4.78
CA THR A 211 -7.90 -17.89 -4.87
C THR A 211 -7.69 -18.34 -6.32
N PRO A 212 -6.92 -19.42 -6.59
CA PRO A 212 -6.61 -19.86 -7.94
C PRO A 212 -7.86 -20.31 -8.75
N ASP A 213 -8.91 -20.77 -8.06
CA ASP A 213 -10.19 -21.14 -8.67
C ASP A 213 -11.09 -19.94 -8.99
N GLY A 214 -10.64 -18.72 -8.60
CA GLY A 214 -11.35 -17.48 -8.86
C GLY A 214 -12.58 -17.24 -7.99
N LYS A 215 -12.87 -18.10 -7.01
CA LYS A 215 -14.10 -18.01 -6.22
C LYS A 215 -14.10 -16.92 -5.17
N TYR A 216 -12.93 -16.65 -4.57
CA TYR A 216 -12.82 -15.73 -3.46
C TYR A 216 -11.80 -14.62 -3.72
N TRP A 217 -12.18 -13.42 -3.31
CA TRP A 217 -11.28 -12.27 -3.17
C TRP A 217 -11.01 -12.04 -1.68
N VAL A 218 -9.74 -12.04 -1.30
CA VAL A 218 -9.29 -11.72 0.06
C VAL A 218 -8.84 -10.26 0.08
N SER A 219 -9.41 -9.47 0.97
CA SER A 219 -9.04 -8.06 1.22
C SER A 219 -8.61 -7.89 2.67
N ALA A 220 -7.51 -7.20 2.90
CA ALA A 220 -7.12 -6.76 4.25
C ALA A 220 -6.94 -5.24 4.28
N ILE A 221 -7.43 -4.62 5.36
CA ILE A 221 -7.21 -3.22 5.72
C ILE A 221 -6.60 -3.22 7.11
N LEU A 222 -5.32 -2.91 7.21
CA LEU A 222 -4.55 -3.00 8.45
C LEU A 222 -3.84 -1.65 8.67
N PRO A 223 -4.32 -0.82 9.60
CA PRO A 223 -3.67 0.47 9.91
C PRO A 223 -2.18 0.33 10.19
N VAL A 224 -1.41 1.26 9.65
CA VAL A 224 0.04 1.36 9.90
C VAL A 224 0.42 2.78 10.28
N SER A 225 1.61 2.97 10.80
CA SER A 225 2.21 4.28 11.00
C SER A 225 3.68 4.28 10.59
N ASN A 226 4.18 5.45 10.22
CA ASN A 226 5.60 5.67 9.92
C ASN A 226 6.05 7.02 10.48
N PRO A 227 7.26 7.13 11.08
CA PRO A 227 7.77 8.39 11.66
C PRO A 227 7.86 9.56 10.68
N LEU A 228 7.92 9.31 9.36
CA LEU A 228 7.92 10.37 8.34
C LEU A 228 6.58 11.11 8.21
N LEU A 229 5.48 10.49 8.66
CA LEU A 229 4.15 11.02 8.46
C LEU A 229 3.69 11.85 9.66
N PRO A 230 2.93 12.94 9.43
CA PRO A 230 2.26 13.65 10.51
C PRO A 230 1.23 12.74 11.21
N ALA A 231 0.82 13.14 12.41
CA ALA A 231 -0.15 12.37 13.18
C ALA A 231 -1.53 12.34 12.50
N ASP A 232 -1.94 13.46 11.91
CA ASP A 232 -3.22 13.64 11.20
C ASP A 232 -3.08 14.60 10.01
N GLY A 233 -4.14 14.71 9.19
CA GLY A 233 -4.19 15.55 7.98
C GLY A 233 -4.70 16.98 8.21
N LYS A 234 -4.80 17.46 9.45
CA LYS A 234 -5.43 18.77 9.76
C LYS A 234 -4.72 19.98 9.17
N ASN A 235 -3.45 19.87 8.88
CA ASN A 235 -2.66 20.98 8.35
C ASN A 235 -1.80 20.53 7.17
N PRO A 236 -1.66 21.36 6.13
CA PRO A 236 -0.72 21.10 5.05
C PRO A 236 0.71 20.99 5.60
N PRO A 237 1.54 20.11 5.02
CA PRO A 237 2.92 19.94 5.46
C PRO A 237 3.74 21.22 5.26
N ASN A 238 4.79 21.39 6.08
CA ASN A 238 5.73 22.51 6.01
C ASN A 238 5.10 23.92 6.20
N GLY A 239 3.92 24.02 6.84
CA GLY A 239 3.26 25.29 7.12
C GLY A 239 2.76 26.05 5.90
N GLN A 240 2.64 25.42 4.74
CA GLN A 240 2.09 26.04 3.53
C GLN A 240 0.57 26.26 3.65
N SER A 241 0.03 27.13 2.82
CA SER A 241 -1.44 27.30 2.73
C SER A 241 -2.09 26.12 2.02
N TRP A 242 -3.39 25.90 2.25
CA TRP A 242 -4.17 24.88 1.54
C TRP A 242 -4.15 25.08 0.02
N ASP A 243 -4.24 26.33 -0.46
CA ASP A 243 -4.17 26.63 -1.89
C ASP A 243 -2.81 26.20 -2.49
N ALA A 244 -1.71 26.50 -1.79
CA ALA A 244 -0.39 26.09 -2.24
C ALA A 244 -0.22 24.57 -2.21
N PHE A 245 -0.76 23.89 -1.19
CA PHE A 245 -0.77 22.44 -1.10
C PHE A 245 -1.55 21.80 -2.24
N ASN A 246 -2.78 22.24 -2.47
CA ASN A 246 -3.65 21.71 -3.53
C ASN A 246 -3.02 21.88 -4.92
N ASN A 247 -2.40 23.02 -5.19
CA ASN A 247 -1.72 23.28 -6.46
C ASN A 247 -0.49 22.38 -6.69
N ASN A 248 0.12 21.86 -5.62
CA ASN A 248 1.31 21.02 -5.67
C ASN A 248 1.03 19.56 -5.26
N PHE A 249 -0.22 19.15 -5.08
CA PHE A 249 -0.60 17.88 -4.50
C PHE A 249 0.01 16.68 -5.24
N THR A 250 -0.05 16.64 -6.57
CA THR A 250 0.54 15.55 -7.36
C THR A 250 2.05 15.40 -7.13
N THR A 251 2.77 16.53 -7.03
CA THR A 251 4.21 16.52 -6.75
C THR A 251 4.49 16.03 -5.32
N TYR A 252 3.69 16.48 -4.35
CA TYR A 252 3.77 16.04 -2.97
C TYR A 252 3.56 14.52 -2.86
N ILE A 253 2.52 13.97 -3.48
CA ILE A 253 2.21 12.54 -3.48
C ILE A 253 3.35 11.71 -4.07
N ALA A 254 3.87 12.11 -5.24
CA ALA A 254 4.97 11.39 -5.89
C ALA A 254 6.25 11.39 -5.03
N ALA A 255 6.59 12.52 -4.44
CA ALA A 255 7.77 12.64 -3.56
C ALA A 255 7.61 11.80 -2.29
N LEU A 256 6.43 11.85 -1.66
CA LEU A 256 6.16 11.09 -0.44
C LEU A 256 6.12 9.58 -0.70
N ALA A 257 5.51 9.12 -1.79
CA ALA A 257 5.53 7.72 -2.18
C ALA A 257 6.97 7.20 -2.36
N ALA A 258 7.84 8.00 -3.01
CA ALA A 258 9.25 7.66 -3.15
C ALA A 258 9.98 7.58 -1.78
N GLN A 259 9.70 8.51 -0.86
CA GLN A 259 10.26 8.49 0.49
C GLN A 259 9.80 7.26 1.29
N LEU A 260 8.51 6.92 1.24
CA LEU A 260 7.96 5.74 1.92
C LEU A 260 8.54 4.44 1.33
N ASN A 261 8.69 4.35 0.00
CA ASN A 261 9.33 3.20 -0.66
C ASN A 261 10.80 3.01 -0.27
N ALA A 262 11.50 4.09 0.12
CA ALA A 262 12.88 4.04 0.55
C ALA A 262 13.05 3.69 2.04
N GLN A 263 11.96 3.63 2.82
CA GLN A 263 12.02 3.27 4.24
C GLN A 263 12.25 1.77 4.42
N PRO A 264 13.05 1.36 5.42
CA PRO A 264 13.13 -0.03 5.83
C PRO A 264 11.74 -0.56 6.22
N PRO A 265 11.35 -1.78 5.83
CA PRO A 265 10.06 -2.37 6.19
C PRO A 265 9.81 -2.45 7.72
N GLU A 266 10.88 -2.51 8.50
CA GLU A 266 10.87 -2.55 9.97
C GLU A 266 10.62 -1.18 10.62
N SER A 267 10.71 -0.08 9.85
CA SER A 267 10.45 1.28 10.36
C SER A 267 8.95 1.61 10.48
N TYR A 268 8.12 0.74 9.98
CA TYR A 268 6.66 0.85 10.12
C TYR A 268 6.18 0.20 11.42
N SER A 269 5.06 0.65 11.94
CA SER A 269 4.37 0.05 13.08
C SER A 269 2.90 -0.21 12.71
N PRO A 270 2.39 -1.47 12.77
CA PRO A 270 3.18 -2.71 12.82
C PRO A 270 4.19 -2.79 11.68
N THR A 271 5.26 -3.59 11.83
CA THR A 271 6.23 -3.75 10.76
C THR A 271 5.62 -4.43 9.54
N ILE A 272 6.07 -4.06 8.34
CA ILE A 272 5.59 -4.68 7.10
C ILE A 272 5.79 -6.20 7.10
N PRO A 273 6.94 -6.77 7.55
CA PRO A 273 7.10 -8.21 7.65
C PRO A 273 6.08 -8.91 8.56
N MET A 274 5.66 -8.26 9.66
CA MET A 274 4.62 -8.81 10.55
C MET A 274 3.27 -8.90 9.84
N LEU A 275 2.91 -7.87 9.06
CA LEU A 275 1.67 -7.86 8.28
C LEU A 275 1.73 -8.84 7.09
N ASP A 276 2.87 -8.92 6.42
CA ASP A 276 3.10 -9.89 5.34
C ASP A 276 2.98 -11.35 5.86
N ALA A 277 3.49 -11.63 7.07
CA ALA A 277 3.37 -12.94 7.71
C ALA A 277 1.91 -13.31 8.04
N LEU A 278 1.13 -12.36 8.56
CA LEU A 278 -0.30 -12.55 8.80
C LEU A 278 -1.02 -12.91 7.49
N VAL A 279 -0.80 -12.12 6.44
CA VAL A 279 -1.43 -12.33 5.12
C VAL A 279 -1.00 -13.65 4.50
N ALA A 280 0.29 -13.96 4.50
CA ALA A 280 0.82 -15.21 3.95
C ALA A 280 0.22 -16.46 4.60
N SER A 281 -0.21 -16.36 5.87
CA SER A 281 -0.81 -17.47 6.62
C SER A 281 -2.29 -17.72 6.28
N ILE A 282 -2.97 -16.81 5.56
CA ILE A 282 -4.39 -16.95 5.24
C ILE A 282 -4.64 -18.21 4.41
N THR A 283 -5.55 -19.04 4.89
CA THR A 283 -6.03 -20.25 4.19
C THR A 283 -7.53 -20.14 3.99
N ILE A 284 -8.00 -20.38 2.76
CA ILE A 284 -9.42 -20.50 2.39
C ILE A 284 -9.71 -21.99 2.20
N HIS A 285 -10.80 -22.48 2.83
CA HIS A 285 -11.21 -23.90 2.89
C HIS A 285 -12.36 -24.20 1.94
#